data_dd449fe664904786993117fe28768d3c
#
_entry.id   dd449fe664904786993117fe28768d3c
#
_cell.length_a   1.000
_cell.length_b   1.000
_cell.length_c   1.000
_cell.angle_alpha   90.00
_cell.angle_beta   90.00
_cell.angle_gamma   90.00
#
_symmetry.space_group_name_H-M   'P 1'
#
loop_
_entity.id
_entity.type
_entity.pdbx_description
1 polymer ?
#
loop_
_entity_poly.entity_id
_entity_poly.type
_entity_poly.pdbx_seq_one_letter_code
_entity_poly.pdbx_strand_id
1 'polypeptide(L)'
;VLLFGMGEDMHTASLFPGGDNLDKALSSEAPTLLPMRADGASEARVTLTAPVLNSSRIKHLVIFGKEKRSAFEKAMSLPSKLAPISAILPGASVHWAA
;
A
#
# COMPACT_ATOMS: atom_id res chain seq x y z
N VAL A 1 -11.00 9.80 7.48
CA VAL A 1 -9.96 10.28 6.55
C VAL A 1 -8.73 9.40 6.70
N LEU A 2 -8.20 8.95 5.56
CA LEU A 2 -6.95 8.20 5.54
C LEU A 2 -5.88 9.05 4.83
N LEU A 3 -4.78 9.30 5.52
CA LEU A 3 -3.59 9.90 4.95
C LEU A 3 -2.54 8.79 4.89
N PHE A 4 -2.01 8.50 3.71
CA PHE A 4 -1.07 7.40 3.56
C PHE A 4 0.07 7.74 2.61
N GLY A 5 1.15 7.00 2.73
CA GLY A 5 2.31 7.14 1.88
C GLY A 5 2.56 5.88 1.07
N MET A 6 3.63 5.90 0.29
CA MET A 6 4.05 4.76 -0.52
C MET A 6 5.57 4.70 -0.55
N GLY A 7 6.12 3.49 -0.49
CA GLY A 7 7.55 3.29 -0.73
C GLY A 7 7.86 3.16 -2.22
N GLU A 8 9.15 3.22 -2.56
CA GLU A 8 9.57 3.05 -3.96
C GLU A 8 9.29 1.65 -4.49
N ASP A 9 9.13 0.67 -3.60
CA ASP A 9 8.73 -0.70 -3.93
C ASP A 9 7.21 -0.85 -4.04
N MET A 10 6.47 0.27 -3.95
CA MET A 10 5.02 0.32 -4.05
C MET A 10 4.27 -0.22 -2.83
N HIS A 11 4.98 -0.39 -1.68
CA HIS A 11 4.29 -0.76 -0.44
C HIS A 11 3.54 0.44 0.14
N THR A 12 2.49 0.16 0.89
CA THR A 12 1.80 1.14 1.73
C THR A 12 1.40 0.47 3.03
N ALA A 13 1.35 1.22 4.14
CA ALA A 13 1.28 0.64 5.46
C ALA A 13 2.42 -0.39 5.57
N SER A 14 2.16 -1.61 5.99
CA SER A 14 3.14 -2.69 5.86
C SER A 14 2.66 -3.79 4.91
N LEU A 15 1.96 -3.39 3.85
CA LEU A 15 1.59 -4.25 2.73
C LEU A 15 2.74 -4.23 1.73
N PHE A 16 3.63 -5.22 1.81
CA PHE A 16 4.83 -5.29 0.98
C PHE A 16 4.68 -6.27 -0.16
N PRO A 17 5.21 -5.93 -1.36
CA PRO A 17 5.30 -6.91 -2.44
C PRO A 17 6.05 -8.16 -1.95
N GLY A 18 5.53 -9.34 -2.25
CA GLY A 18 6.15 -10.58 -1.80
C GLY A 18 5.97 -10.89 -0.32
N GLY A 19 5.21 -10.11 0.42
CA GLY A 19 4.96 -10.34 1.83
C GLY A 19 4.27 -11.68 2.09
N ASP A 20 4.63 -12.35 3.17
CA ASP A 20 4.13 -13.69 3.49
C ASP A 20 2.61 -13.75 3.71
N ASN A 21 2.02 -12.68 4.23
CA ASN A 21 0.56 -12.59 4.44
C ASN A 21 -0.11 -11.57 3.50
N LEU A 22 0.55 -11.19 2.42
CA LEU A 22 0.01 -10.14 1.55
C LEU A 22 -1.33 -10.51 0.94
N ASP A 23 -1.46 -11.72 0.38
CA ASP A 23 -2.72 -12.14 -0.23
C ASP A 23 -3.86 -12.10 0.77
N LYS A 24 -3.60 -12.55 2.00
CA LYS A 24 -4.60 -12.53 3.07
C LYS A 24 -4.96 -11.10 3.46
N ALA A 25 -3.96 -10.22 3.55
CA ALA A 25 -4.17 -8.82 3.92
C ALA A 25 -4.92 -8.02 2.84
N LEU A 26 -4.83 -8.42 1.59
CA LEU A 26 -5.54 -7.79 0.48
C LEU A 26 -6.96 -8.34 0.31
N SER A 27 -7.30 -9.45 0.96
CA SER A 27 -8.63 -10.07 0.86
C SER A 27 -9.71 -9.19 1.47
N SER A 28 -10.90 -9.22 0.88
CA SER A 28 -12.06 -8.51 1.43
C SER A 28 -12.47 -9.03 2.81
N GLU A 29 -12.01 -10.21 3.20
CA GLU A 29 -12.30 -10.84 4.49
C GLU A 29 -11.13 -10.78 5.46
N ALA A 30 -10.11 -9.97 5.15
CA ALA A 30 -8.95 -9.85 6.01
C ALA A 30 -9.33 -9.31 7.40
N PRO A 31 -8.66 -9.80 8.47
CA PRO A 31 -8.85 -9.20 9.80
C PRO A 31 -8.28 -7.79 9.84
N THR A 32 -8.50 -7.07 10.91
CA THR A 32 -8.03 -5.68 11.05
C THR A 32 -6.51 -5.58 10.98
N LEU A 33 -5.81 -6.51 11.60
CA LEU A 33 -4.35 -6.53 11.70
C LEU A 33 -3.80 -7.89 11.30
N LEU A 34 -2.65 -7.87 10.64
CA LEU A 34 -1.91 -9.09 10.30
C LEU A 34 -0.41 -8.86 10.46
N PRO A 35 0.34 -9.88 10.92
CA PRO A 35 1.79 -9.81 10.85
C PRO A 35 2.25 -9.88 9.38
N MET A 36 3.38 -9.25 9.08
CA MET A 36 3.91 -9.20 7.72
C MET A 36 5.42 -9.29 7.75
N ARG A 37 5.97 -10.22 6.99
CA ARG A 37 7.41 -10.35 6.74
C ARG A 37 7.62 -10.35 5.24
N ALA A 38 8.62 -9.62 4.81
CA ALA A 38 8.98 -9.52 3.40
C ALA A 38 10.45 -9.14 3.28
N ASP A 39 11.07 -9.46 2.14
CA ASP A 39 12.47 -9.11 1.88
C ASP A 39 12.68 -7.60 1.86
N GLY A 40 11.66 -6.83 1.45
CA GLY A 40 11.73 -5.37 1.44
C GLY A 40 11.60 -4.71 2.81
N ALA A 41 11.30 -5.47 3.85
CA ALA A 41 11.19 -4.96 5.21
C ALA A 41 12.29 -5.57 6.08
N SER A 42 13.10 -4.72 6.70
CA SER A 42 14.23 -5.18 7.52
C SER A 42 13.80 -5.89 8.80
N GLU A 43 12.55 -5.68 9.23
CA GLU A 43 12.01 -6.24 10.46
C GLU A 43 10.61 -6.79 10.23
N ALA A 44 10.18 -7.71 11.10
CA ALA A 44 8.79 -8.15 11.12
C ALA A 44 7.88 -6.97 11.45
N ARG A 45 6.75 -6.89 10.77
CA ARG A 45 5.78 -5.78 10.89
C ARG A 45 4.42 -6.31 11.26
N VAL A 46 3.56 -5.40 11.72
CA VAL A 46 2.13 -5.63 11.84
C VAL A 46 1.46 -4.57 10.97
N THR A 47 0.54 -4.98 10.11
CA THR A 47 -0.10 -4.06 9.18
C THR A 47 -1.60 -3.97 9.40
N LEU A 48 -2.15 -2.77 9.16
CA LEU A 48 -3.57 -2.66 8.87
C LEU A 48 -3.82 -3.29 7.50
N THR A 49 -4.98 -3.89 7.33
CA THR A 49 -5.29 -4.64 6.11
C THR A 49 -6.11 -3.79 5.13
N ALA A 50 -6.21 -4.25 3.88
CA ALA A 50 -6.87 -3.48 2.84
C ALA A 50 -8.33 -3.10 3.17
N PRO A 51 -9.19 -3.98 3.72
CA PRO A 51 -10.54 -3.56 4.09
C PRO A 51 -10.58 -2.41 5.08
N VAL A 52 -9.65 -2.39 6.04
CA VAL A 52 -9.57 -1.31 7.03
C VAL A 52 -9.15 -0.02 6.36
N LEU A 53 -8.09 -0.06 5.55
CA LEU A 53 -7.58 1.12 4.86
C LEU A 53 -8.63 1.68 3.89
N ASN A 54 -9.36 0.80 3.22
CA ASN A 54 -10.39 1.20 2.26
C ASN A 54 -11.73 1.58 2.90
N SER A 55 -11.88 1.43 4.22
CA SER A 55 -13.10 1.83 4.91
C SER A 55 -13.26 3.35 4.99
N SER A 56 -12.20 4.10 4.79
CA SER A 56 -12.25 5.56 4.81
C SER A 56 -12.87 6.08 3.51
N ARG A 57 -13.80 7.02 3.61
CA ARG A 57 -14.41 7.65 2.45
C ARG A 57 -13.48 8.65 1.78
N ILE A 58 -12.61 9.27 2.56
CA ILE A 58 -11.68 10.29 2.08
C ILE A 58 -10.27 9.77 2.30
N LYS A 59 -9.55 9.59 1.19
CA LYS A 59 -8.19 9.06 1.20
C LYS A 59 -7.26 10.02 0.46
N HIS A 60 -6.09 10.26 1.04
CA HIS A 60 -5.06 11.11 0.43
C HIS A 60 -3.73 10.37 0.45
N LEU A 61 -3.17 10.14 -0.73
CA LEU A 61 -1.80 9.64 -0.89
C LEU A 61 -0.88 10.84 -1.03
N VAL A 62 0.16 10.90 -0.21
CA VAL A 62 1.17 11.95 -0.29
C VAL A 62 2.53 11.32 -0.57
N ILE A 63 3.16 11.71 -1.67
CA ILE A 63 4.47 11.20 -2.08
C ILE A 63 5.38 12.34 -2.50
N PHE A 64 6.68 12.14 -2.31
CA PHE A 64 7.71 13.12 -2.65
C PHE A 64 8.79 12.47 -3.52
N GLY A 65 9.32 13.26 -4.45
CA GLY A 65 10.45 12.86 -5.28
C GLY A 65 10.07 12.15 -6.56
N LYS A 66 11.02 12.15 -7.50
CA LYS A 66 10.81 11.57 -8.83
C LYS A 66 10.71 10.06 -8.79
N GLU A 67 11.46 9.41 -7.91
CA GLU A 67 11.50 7.95 -7.79
C GLU A 67 10.12 7.41 -7.36
N LYS A 68 9.49 8.06 -6.39
CA LYS A 68 8.17 7.64 -5.94
C LYS A 68 7.09 7.95 -6.98
N ARG A 69 7.24 9.06 -7.71
CA ARG A 69 6.32 9.37 -8.81
C ARG A 69 6.39 8.31 -9.90
N SER A 70 7.62 7.90 -10.30
CA SER A 70 7.80 6.83 -11.27
C SER A 70 7.18 5.52 -10.77
N ALA A 71 7.41 5.18 -9.51
CA ALA A 71 6.84 3.98 -8.90
C ALA A 71 5.31 4.02 -8.92
N PHE A 72 4.73 5.17 -8.60
CA PHE A 72 3.28 5.36 -8.63
C PHE A 72 2.71 5.15 -10.03
N GLU A 73 3.31 5.76 -11.03
CA GLU A 73 2.86 5.61 -12.42
C GLU A 73 2.93 4.16 -12.89
N LYS A 74 4.00 3.46 -12.52
CA LYS A 74 4.18 2.05 -12.86
C LYS A 74 3.16 1.16 -12.13
N ALA A 75 2.85 1.49 -10.88
CA ALA A 75 1.91 0.72 -10.07
C ALA A 75 0.52 0.66 -10.67
N MET A 76 0.12 1.69 -11.42
CA MET A 76 -1.21 1.74 -12.03
C MET A 76 -1.45 0.65 -13.07
N SER A 77 -0.40 0.04 -13.61
CA SER A 77 -0.51 -1.04 -14.59
C SER A 77 -0.18 -2.42 -14.00
N LEU A 78 0.06 -2.50 -12.69
CA LEU A 78 0.45 -3.75 -12.04
C LEU A 78 -0.66 -4.30 -11.14
N PRO A 79 -0.72 -5.64 -10.97
CA PRO A 79 -1.65 -6.23 -10.03
C PRO A 79 -1.24 -5.91 -8.58
N SER A 80 -2.22 -5.96 -7.67
CA SER A 80 -2.02 -5.56 -6.27
C SER A 80 -0.94 -6.36 -5.55
N LYS A 81 -0.73 -7.61 -5.90
CA LYS A 81 0.32 -8.41 -5.26
C LYS A 81 1.73 -7.96 -5.61
N LEU A 82 1.90 -7.28 -6.76
CA LEU A 82 3.18 -6.68 -7.16
C LEU A 82 3.26 -5.22 -6.76
N ALA A 83 2.14 -4.55 -6.64
CA ALA A 83 2.04 -3.15 -6.29
C ALA A 83 0.92 -2.97 -5.27
N PRO A 84 1.17 -3.27 -3.98
CA PRO A 84 0.11 -3.20 -2.96
C PRO A 84 -0.61 -1.86 -2.86
N ILE A 85 0.07 -0.76 -3.22
CA ILE A 85 -0.54 0.57 -3.25
C ILE A 85 -1.79 0.58 -4.14
N SER A 86 -1.81 -0.20 -5.21
CA SER A 86 -2.93 -0.19 -6.15
C SER A 86 -4.23 -0.69 -5.53
N ALA A 87 -4.15 -1.46 -4.45
CA ALA A 87 -5.34 -1.94 -3.73
C ALA A 87 -6.01 -0.83 -2.91
N ILE A 88 -5.27 0.24 -2.60
CA ILE A 88 -5.76 1.32 -1.74
C ILE A 88 -6.02 2.61 -2.54
N LEU A 89 -5.51 2.70 -3.75
CA LEU A 89 -5.65 3.90 -4.59
C LEU A 89 -7.07 4.23 -5.05
N PRO A 90 -7.99 3.27 -5.29
CA PRO A 90 -9.32 3.65 -5.78
C PRO A 90 -10.00 4.66 -4.87
N GLY A 91 -10.43 5.79 -5.44
CA GLY A 91 -11.05 6.87 -4.70
C GLY A 91 -10.10 7.80 -3.97
N ALA A 92 -8.78 7.59 -4.04
CA ALA A 92 -7.82 8.44 -3.35
C ALA A 92 -7.43 9.67 -4.20
N SER A 93 -7.18 10.78 -3.51
CA SER A 93 -6.54 11.94 -4.12
C SER A 93 -5.02 11.79 -3.95
N VAL A 94 -4.27 12.04 -5.03
CA VAL A 94 -2.82 11.86 -5.01
C VAL A 94 -2.16 13.24 -5.01
N HIS A 95 -1.23 13.43 -4.06
CA HIS A 95 -0.47 14.68 -3.91
C HIS A 95 1.01 14.35 -4.06
N TRP A 96 1.63 15.01 -5.03
CA TRP A 96 3.06 14.82 -5.28
C TRP A 96 3.79 16.17 -5.23
N ALA A 97 4.99 16.13 -4.66
CA ALA A 97 5.91 17.26 -4.70
C ALA A 97 7.32 16.77 -5.04
N ALA A 98 8.09 17.62 -5.69
CA ALA A 98 9.47 17.30 -6.07
C ALA A 98 10.39 17.13 -4.86
#